data_e6f9ff35d0185801f63c3b059c7d9348
#
_entry.id   e6f9ff35d0185801f63c3b059c7d9348
#
_cell.length_a   1.000
_cell.length_b   1.000
_cell.length_c   1.000
_cell.angle_alpha   90.00
_cell.angle_beta   90.00
_cell.angle_gamma   90.00
#
_symmetry.space_group_name_H-M   'P 1'
#
loop_
_entity.id
_entity.type
_entity.pdbx_description
1 polymer ?
#
loop_
_entity_poly.entity_id
_entity_poly.type
_entity_poly.pdbx_seq_one_letter_code
_entity_poly.pdbx_strand_id
1 'polypeptide(L)'
;MFRVQLTDVTRRHEDRTVLDRVALTVRAGERLGVVGDNGSGKSTLLRLLAGQEAPDNGTVAVEAPGGLGHLAQTLDLPGTATVGDAVDQALADVREWERRIREAETALGSAGEPVAGTGRVRQASHPGLDAYAELLAAYEARGGADADRRVATVLRRLGERAPLDRDQALDTLSGGRRRRLALAAVLAAEPELLLLDEPTNDLDDEAVSWLEERLRGHRGTVVVVTHDRAFLDRVTTAILEVDHETRTVRRYGNGYGGYLAGRAADRARREREYAEWRTETARHTALADGAIDRFSHIPRKAPAAFSGAGAFRARSRAHGAMSRIRAARTRLRELAEHPAPKPPEPLRFTARFEGGAAAVDLADVRVAGRLRLDALRLAPGGRLLVTGPNGAGKTTLLRLLAGELAPDGGTVSTPEPGRVGLLRQDGGGGPAADSRTVAAAFGEGREEELLALGLFAERDLATPVRALSAGQRRRLDLARLVSRPVDLLLLDEPTNHLSPGLVEELDAALAVYPGTLVVVSHDRRLRAGFRGGRLELTPWTGGPGTPRTAGTPRTAGTPRPVSAPRPA
;
A
#
# COMPACT_ATOMS: atom_id res chain seq x y z
N MET A 1 27.73 -7.76 13.30
CA MET A 1 26.81 -6.84 14.02
C MET A 1 25.74 -6.45 13.02
N PHE A 2 24.45 -6.46 13.38
CA PHE A 2 23.37 -6.06 12.48
C PHE A 2 23.47 -4.57 12.14
N ARG A 3 23.46 -4.22 10.87
CA ARG A 3 23.46 -2.83 10.37
C ARG A 3 22.68 -2.71 9.08
N VAL A 4 21.69 -1.84 9.05
CA VAL A 4 20.97 -1.46 7.83
C VAL A 4 20.86 0.06 7.80
N GLN A 5 21.60 0.68 6.89
CA GLN A 5 21.73 2.13 6.81
C GLN A 5 21.82 2.59 5.35
N LEU A 6 20.98 3.55 4.99
CA LEU A 6 21.06 4.31 3.75
C LEU A 6 21.51 5.73 4.09
N THR A 7 22.49 6.26 3.34
CA THR A 7 23.01 7.62 3.54
C THR A 7 23.02 8.33 2.20
N ASP A 8 22.20 9.37 2.08
CA ASP A 8 22.09 10.25 0.90
C ASP A 8 21.82 9.48 -0.42
N VAL A 9 21.00 8.43 -0.34
CA VAL A 9 20.77 7.50 -1.44
C VAL A 9 19.82 8.09 -2.46
N THR A 10 20.30 8.18 -3.72
CA THR A 10 19.48 8.54 -4.88
C THR A 10 19.44 7.37 -5.84
N ARG A 11 18.23 7.06 -6.36
CA ARG A 11 18.02 6.03 -7.38
C ARG A 11 17.14 6.54 -8.50
N ARG A 12 17.57 6.27 -9.75
CA ARG A 12 16.88 6.63 -10.99
C ARG A 12 16.56 5.38 -11.78
N HIS A 13 15.44 5.40 -12.48
CA HIS A 13 15.15 4.46 -13.54
C HIS A 13 15.02 5.25 -14.83
N GLU A 14 15.94 5.02 -15.77
CA GLU A 14 16.10 5.85 -16.96
C GLU A 14 16.25 7.33 -16.58
N ASP A 15 15.43 8.22 -17.09
CA ASP A 15 15.45 9.65 -16.79
C ASP A 15 14.65 10.05 -15.54
N ARG A 16 13.97 9.10 -14.89
CA ARG A 16 13.10 9.38 -13.75
C ARG A 16 13.79 9.07 -12.43
N THR A 17 14.01 10.07 -11.59
CA THR A 17 14.41 9.84 -10.19
C THR A 17 13.25 9.25 -9.42
N VAL A 18 13.47 8.12 -8.74
CA VAL A 18 12.48 7.40 -7.94
C VAL A 18 12.69 7.64 -6.44
N LEU A 19 13.94 7.64 -6.00
CA LEU A 19 14.33 8.00 -4.63
C LEU A 19 15.38 9.11 -4.72
N ASP A 20 15.27 10.14 -3.88
CA ASP A 20 16.18 11.29 -3.87
C ASP A 20 16.69 11.57 -2.47
N ARG A 21 18.02 11.47 -2.29
CA ARG A 21 18.76 11.75 -1.05
C ARG A 21 18.13 11.11 0.19
N VAL A 22 17.78 9.83 0.08
CA VAL A 22 17.16 9.08 1.16
C VAL A 22 18.18 8.76 2.25
N ALA A 23 17.86 9.13 3.49
CA ALA A 23 18.57 8.72 4.68
C ALA A 23 17.66 7.88 5.56
N LEU A 24 18.05 6.63 5.85
CA LEU A 24 17.26 5.67 6.61
C LEU A 24 18.17 4.79 7.46
N THR A 25 17.79 4.58 8.72
CA THR A 25 18.42 3.58 9.58
C THR A 25 17.35 2.63 10.10
N VAL A 26 17.57 1.32 9.95
CA VAL A 26 16.72 0.26 10.46
C VAL A 26 17.43 -0.41 11.62
N ARG A 27 16.74 -0.52 12.76
CA ARG A 27 17.30 -1.12 13.97
C ARG A 27 16.99 -2.61 14.02
N ALA A 28 17.86 -3.37 14.69
CA ALA A 28 17.64 -4.79 14.92
C ALA A 28 16.31 -5.04 15.64
N GLY A 29 15.57 -6.05 15.19
CA GLY A 29 14.29 -6.45 15.77
C GLY A 29 13.12 -5.51 15.46
N GLU A 30 13.30 -4.47 14.62
CA GLU A 30 12.19 -3.61 14.20
C GLU A 30 11.28 -4.32 13.17
N ARG A 31 10.01 -3.97 13.21
CA ARG A 31 9.02 -4.35 12.19
C ARG A 31 8.50 -3.12 11.51
N LEU A 32 9.03 -2.85 10.31
CA LEU A 32 8.74 -1.67 9.52
C LEU A 32 7.73 -1.98 8.42
N GLY A 33 6.65 -1.21 8.37
CA GLY A 33 5.75 -1.19 7.22
C GLY A 33 6.18 -0.11 6.23
N VAL A 34 6.22 -0.42 4.94
CA VAL A 34 6.51 0.55 3.89
C VAL A 34 5.23 0.84 3.13
N VAL A 35 4.82 2.09 3.14
CA VAL A 35 3.61 2.58 2.48
C VAL A 35 3.94 3.70 1.49
N GLY A 36 3.07 3.94 0.55
CA GLY A 36 3.20 4.99 -0.47
C GLY A 36 2.40 4.65 -1.71
N ASP A 37 2.23 5.61 -2.59
CA ASP A 37 1.51 5.43 -3.86
C ASP A 37 2.21 4.40 -4.76
N ASN A 38 1.46 3.83 -5.72
CA ASN A 38 2.07 2.94 -6.70
C ASN A 38 3.07 3.70 -7.58
N GLY A 39 4.25 3.11 -7.76
CA GLY A 39 5.36 3.75 -8.45
C GLY A 39 6.10 4.80 -7.62
N SER A 40 5.87 4.89 -6.31
CA SER A 40 6.62 5.79 -5.42
C SER A 40 8.05 5.33 -5.11
N GLY A 41 8.39 4.06 -5.41
CA GLY A 41 9.72 3.51 -5.15
C GLY A 41 9.80 2.50 -4.00
N LYS A 42 8.66 1.98 -3.50
CA LYS A 42 8.63 0.98 -2.41
C LYS A 42 9.45 -0.27 -2.75
N SER A 43 9.18 -0.90 -3.89
CA SER A 43 9.94 -2.09 -4.34
C SER A 43 11.39 -1.78 -4.66
N THR A 44 11.69 -0.56 -5.17
CA THR A 44 13.07 -0.08 -5.38
C THR A 44 13.81 0.02 -4.04
N LEU A 45 13.16 0.56 -3.00
CA LEU A 45 13.73 0.60 -1.65
C LEU A 45 14.05 -0.81 -1.14
N LEU A 46 13.13 -1.78 -1.31
CA LEU A 46 13.39 -3.16 -0.91
C LEU A 46 14.56 -3.78 -1.70
N ARG A 47 14.64 -3.57 -3.02
CA ARG A 47 15.74 -4.10 -3.85
C ARG A 47 17.09 -3.50 -3.49
N LEU A 48 17.14 -2.21 -3.14
CA LEU A 48 18.35 -1.58 -2.58
C LEU A 48 18.77 -2.22 -1.26
N LEU A 49 17.81 -2.47 -0.35
CA LEU A 49 18.05 -3.15 0.93
C LEU A 49 18.43 -4.63 0.74
N ALA A 50 17.92 -5.28 -0.32
CA ALA A 50 18.27 -6.65 -0.67
C ALA A 50 19.64 -6.77 -1.39
N GLY A 51 20.28 -5.65 -1.73
CA GLY A 51 21.52 -5.62 -2.51
C GLY A 51 21.34 -6.02 -3.98
N GLN A 52 20.10 -6.07 -4.48
CA GLN A 52 19.76 -6.42 -5.87
C GLN A 52 19.90 -5.22 -6.81
N GLU A 53 19.87 -4.02 -6.28
CA GLU A 53 20.15 -2.78 -7.00
C GLU A 53 21.22 -1.97 -6.28
N ALA A 54 22.08 -1.30 -7.06
CA ALA A 54 23.01 -0.32 -6.53
C ALA A 54 22.40 1.10 -6.59
N PRO A 55 22.69 1.98 -5.64
CA PRO A 55 22.28 3.37 -5.72
C PRO A 55 23.08 4.10 -6.81
N ASP A 56 22.47 5.12 -7.44
CA ASP A 56 23.19 6.02 -8.37
C ASP A 56 24.03 7.04 -7.61
N ASN A 57 23.63 7.40 -6.38
CA ASN A 57 24.41 8.22 -5.47
C ASN A 57 24.15 7.81 -4.02
N GLY A 58 25.10 8.12 -3.12
CA GLY A 58 25.03 7.76 -1.71
C GLY A 58 25.53 6.36 -1.43
N THR A 59 25.25 5.85 -0.23
CA THR A 59 25.72 4.54 0.23
C THR A 59 24.61 3.73 0.88
N VAL A 60 24.57 2.43 0.57
CA VAL A 60 23.70 1.43 1.20
C VAL A 60 24.60 0.43 1.94
N ALA A 61 24.48 0.38 3.26
CA ALA A 61 25.18 -0.59 4.09
C ALA A 61 24.16 -1.55 4.69
N VAL A 62 24.23 -2.84 4.30
CA VAL A 62 23.38 -3.92 4.84
C VAL A 62 24.29 -5.03 5.34
N GLU A 63 24.31 -5.21 6.64
CA GLU A 63 25.02 -6.28 7.33
C GLU A 63 24.02 -7.05 8.18
N ALA A 64 23.67 -8.25 7.76
CA ALA A 64 22.77 -9.17 8.47
C ALA A 64 23.46 -10.54 8.57
N PRO A 65 24.33 -10.75 9.58
CA PRO A 65 25.07 -12.00 9.75
C PRO A 65 24.18 -13.23 9.88
N GLY A 66 22.95 -13.03 10.35
CA GLY A 66 21.91 -14.05 10.45
C GLY A 66 21.15 -14.34 9.17
N GLY A 67 21.62 -13.84 8.00
CA GLY A 67 21.01 -14.04 6.71
C GLY A 67 20.00 -12.96 6.35
N LEU A 68 19.77 -12.80 5.05
CA LEU A 68 18.77 -11.92 4.45
C LEU A 68 17.80 -12.74 3.62
N GLY A 69 16.50 -12.61 3.90
CA GLY A 69 15.43 -13.19 3.10
C GLY A 69 14.66 -12.11 2.35
N HIS A 70 14.53 -12.23 1.05
CA HIS A 70 13.78 -11.29 0.22
C HIS A 70 12.67 -12.00 -0.57
N LEU A 71 11.42 -11.60 -0.31
CA LEU A 71 10.28 -11.95 -1.15
C LEU A 71 10.03 -10.81 -2.13
N ALA A 72 10.44 -11.00 -3.39
CA ALA A 72 10.13 -10.08 -4.47
C ALA A 72 8.69 -10.30 -4.99
N GLN A 73 8.18 -9.35 -5.77
CA GLN A 73 6.85 -9.48 -6.41
C GLN A 73 6.79 -10.68 -7.37
N THR A 74 7.89 -11.00 -8.02
CA THR A 74 8.05 -12.16 -8.90
C THR A 74 9.27 -12.96 -8.46
N LEU A 75 9.20 -14.29 -8.55
CA LEU A 75 10.38 -15.14 -8.39
C LEU A 75 11.37 -14.84 -9.52
N ASP A 76 12.61 -14.52 -9.16
CA ASP A 76 13.70 -14.25 -10.11
C ASP A 76 14.36 -15.58 -10.53
N LEU A 77 13.51 -16.49 -11.03
CA LEU A 77 13.91 -17.80 -11.56
C LEU A 77 13.24 -18.04 -12.91
N PRO A 78 13.94 -18.67 -13.87
CA PRO A 78 13.34 -19.04 -15.14
C PRO A 78 12.17 -20.01 -14.91
N GLY A 79 11.14 -19.95 -15.74
CA GLY A 79 9.96 -20.81 -15.62
C GLY A 79 10.28 -22.31 -15.67
N THR A 80 11.39 -22.68 -16.30
CA THR A 80 11.91 -24.05 -16.37
C THR A 80 12.57 -24.54 -15.07
N ALA A 81 12.90 -23.63 -14.13
CA ALA A 81 13.41 -24.02 -12.82
C ALA A 81 12.35 -24.81 -12.05
N THR A 82 12.80 -25.64 -11.12
CA THR A 82 11.93 -26.53 -10.35
C THR A 82 11.52 -25.90 -9.01
N VAL A 83 10.52 -26.49 -8.36
CA VAL A 83 10.16 -26.17 -6.96
C VAL A 83 11.37 -26.36 -6.05
N GLY A 84 12.19 -27.41 -6.29
CA GLY A 84 13.42 -27.66 -5.57
C GLY A 84 14.41 -26.52 -5.68
N ASP A 85 14.63 -26.00 -6.89
CA ASP A 85 15.54 -24.86 -7.13
C ASP A 85 15.10 -23.61 -6.37
N ALA A 86 13.80 -23.33 -6.35
CA ALA A 86 13.25 -22.19 -5.61
C ALA A 86 13.45 -22.32 -4.08
N VAL A 87 13.27 -23.51 -3.54
CA VAL A 87 13.49 -23.81 -2.13
C VAL A 87 14.99 -23.71 -1.79
N ASP A 88 15.85 -24.31 -2.62
CA ASP A 88 17.29 -24.33 -2.38
C ASP A 88 17.91 -22.94 -2.52
N GLN A 89 17.40 -22.09 -3.42
CA GLN A 89 17.78 -20.68 -3.50
C GLN A 89 17.44 -19.91 -2.23
N ALA A 90 16.23 -20.09 -1.70
CA ALA A 90 15.81 -19.41 -0.46
C ALA A 90 16.53 -19.94 0.78
N LEU A 91 16.97 -21.19 0.76
CA LEU A 91 17.74 -21.87 1.82
C LEU A 91 19.26 -21.88 1.50
N ALA A 92 19.75 -20.96 0.66
CA ALA A 92 21.14 -20.99 0.19
C ALA A 92 22.17 -21.03 1.34
N ASP A 93 21.93 -20.29 2.42
CA ASP A 93 22.80 -20.31 3.61
C ASP A 93 22.85 -21.72 4.25
N VAL A 94 21.68 -22.40 4.35
CA VAL A 94 21.59 -23.75 4.90
C VAL A 94 22.31 -24.74 3.99
N ARG A 95 22.11 -24.64 2.66
CA ARG A 95 22.78 -25.49 1.68
C ARG A 95 24.30 -25.30 1.67
N GLU A 96 24.74 -24.06 1.86
CA GLU A 96 26.17 -23.76 1.97
C GLU A 96 26.79 -24.43 3.22
N TRP A 97 26.08 -24.39 4.36
CA TRP A 97 26.57 -25.12 5.55
C TRP A 97 26.56 -26.62 5.36
N GLU A 98 25.53 -27.20 4.75
CA GLU A 98 25.50 -28.61 4.40
C GLU A 98 26.67 -29.01 3.49
N ARG A 99 27.02 -28.15 2.55
CA ARG A 99 28.17 -28.36 1.67
C ARG A 99 29.47 -28.34 2.45
N ARG A 100 29.67 -27.30 3.30
CA ARG A 100 30.89 -27.16 4.12
C ARG A 100 31.06 -28.28 5.13
N ILE A 101 29.96 -28.74 5.73
CA ILE A 101 29.96 -29.90 6.63
C ILE A 101 30.44 -31.14 5.88
N ARG A 102 29.88 -31.45 4.69
CA ARG A 102 30.31 -32.60 3.86
C ARG A 102 31.77 -32.49 3.42
N GLU A 103 32.24 -31.29 3.09
CA GLU A 103 33.66 -31.08 2.76
C GLU A 103 34.55 -31.31 3.97
N ALA A 104 34.17 -30.84 5.15
CA ALA A 104 34.92 -31.10 6.38
C ALA A 104 34.92 -32.58 6.76
N GLU A 105 33.82 -33.30 6.61
CA GLU A 105 33.72 -34.74 6.81
C GLU A 105 34.64 -35.52 5.85
N THR A 106 34.64 -35.11 4.57
CA THR A 106 35.52 -35.73 3.55
C THR A 106 36.99 -35.48 3.87
N ALA A 107 37.34 -34.27 4.31
CA ALA A 107 38.70 -33.90 4.68
C ALA A 107 39.19 -34.67 5.94
N LEU A 108 38.31 -34.84 6.92
CA LEU A 108 38.60 -35.64 8.12
C LEU A 108 38.74 -37.13 7.79
N GLY A 109 37.88 -37.69 6.93
CA GLY A 109 37.98 -39.08 6.47
C GLY A 109 39.20 -39.36 5.63
N SER A 110 39.73 -38.37 4.88
CA SER A 110 40.95 -38.52 4.08
C SER A 110 42.24 -38.32 4.89
N ALA A 111 42.16 -37.72 6.06
CA ALA A 111 43.31 -37.49 6.96
C ALA A 111 43.74 -38.73 7.76
N GLY A 112 43.62 -39.93 7.18
CA GLY A 112 44.14 -41.24 7.54
C GLY A 112 44.28 -41.56 9.01
N GLU A 113 44.03 -42.85 9.37
CA GLU A 113 44.16 -43.42 10.71
C GLU A 113 45.46 -42.98 11.42
N PRO A 114 45.39 -42.67 12.73
CA PRO A 114 46.60 -42.41 13.48
C PRO A 114 47.44 -43.67 13.52
N VAL A 115 48.62 -43.57 12.92
CA VAL A 115 49.66 -44.63 13.05
C VAL A 115 49.82 -44.94 14.51
N ALA A 116 49.46 -46.14 14.92
CA ALA A 116 49.64 -46.68 16.25
C ALA A 116 51.12 -46.75 16.58
N GLY A 117 51.64 -45.76 17.29
CA GLY A 117 53.04 -45.62 17.74
C GLY A 117 53.05 -44.97 19.13
N THR A 118 53.15 -45.85 20.14
CA THR A 118 53.69 -45.65 21.50
C THR A 118 53.51 -44.29 22.19
N GLY A 119 52.61 -44.25 23.20
CA GLY A 119 52.86 -43.63 24.51
C GLY A 119 52.80 -42.11 24.58
N ARG A 120 51.70 -41.61 24.98
CA ARG A 120 51.23 -40.37 25.62
C ARG A 120 50.11 -39.72 24.83
N VAL A 121 48.89 -39.95 25.31
CA VAL A 121 47.71 -39.20 24.88
C VAL A 121 47.92 -37.72 25.32
N ARG A 122 48.56 -36.91 24.49
CA ARG A 122 48.33 -35.47 24.49
C ARG A 122 46.99 -35.28 23.80
N GLN A 123 46.03 -34.66 24.49
CA GLN A 123 44.88 -34.03 23.88
C GLN A 123 45.38 -32.98 22.85
N ALA A 124 45.73 -33.44 21.67
CA ALA A 124 45.95 -32.55 20.54
C ALA A 124 44.54 -32.26 19.98
N SER A 125 44.00 -31.10 20.27
CA SER A 125 42.87 -30.54 19.52
C SER A 125 43.22 -30.60 18.03
N HIS A 126 42.48 -31.39 17.26
CA HIS A 126 42.65 -31.47 15.83
C HIS A 126 41.96 -30.24 15.22
N PRO A 127 42.67 -29.26 14.63
CA PRO A 127 42.06 -28.01 14.15
C PRO A 127 40.88 -28.25 13.21
N GLY A 128 40.88 -29.38 12.49
CA GLY A 128 39.79 -29.77 11.60
C GLY A 128 38.52 -30.24 12.35
N LEU A 129 38.68 -30.91 13.53
CA LEU A 129 37.56 -31.35 14.36
C LEU A 129 36.88 -30.18 15.07
N ASP A 130 37.64 -29.19 15.53
CA ASP A 130 37.09 -28.00 16.16
C ASP A 130 36.29 -27.18 15.15
N ALA A 131 36.83 -26.96 13.93
CA ALA A 131 36.12 -26.29 12.86
C ALA A 131 34.85 -27.01 12.40
N TYR A 132 34.90 -28.36 12.34
CA TYR A 132 33.71 -29.17 12.02
C TYR A 132 32.66 -29.06 13.13
N ALA A 133 33.05 -29.11 14.41
CA ALA A 133 32.13 -28.95 15.52
C ALA A 133 31.46 -27.59 15.55
N GLU A 134 32.19 -26.50 15.24
CA GLU A 134 31.63 -25.15 15.13
C GLU A 134 30.62 -25.06 13.99
N LEU A 135 30.91 -25.63 12.80
CA LEU A 135 29.99 -25.68 11.67
C LEU A 135 28.72 -26.47 12.00
N LEU A 136 28.87 -27.64 12.64
CA LEU A 136 27.74 -28.46 13.02
C LEU A 136 26.86 -27.76 14.09
N ALA A 137 27.47 -27.15 15.10
CA ALA A 137 26.76 -26.39 16.10
C ALA A 137 25.99 -25.17 15.50
N ALA A 138 26.58 -24.47 14.52
CA ALA A 138 25.92 -23.38 13.82
C ALA A 138 24.75 -23.87 12.98
N TYR A 139 24.90 -25.00 12.28
CA TYR A 139 23.85 -25.66 11.49
C TYR A 139 22.69 -26.14 12.37
N GLU A 140 22.99 -26.81 13.49
CA GLU A 140 21.99 -27.28 14.46
C GLU A 140 21.26 -26.12 15.14
N ALA A 141 21.98 -25.06 15.57
CA ALA A 141 21.40 -23.89 16.22
C ALA A 141 20.35 -23.19 15.34
N ARG A 142 20.47 -23.33 14.02
CA ARG A 142 19.51 -22.81 13.04
C ARG A 142 18.50 -23.86 12.56
N GLY A 143 18.53 -25.07 13.13
CA GLY A 143 17.63 -26.15 12.75
C GLY A 143 17.79 -26.53 11.27
N GLY A 144 19.03 -26.59 10.75
CA GLY A 144 19.32 -26.85 9.35
C GLY A 144 18.68 -28.16 8.87
N ALA A 145 18.78 -29.24 9.65
CA ALA A 145 18.20 -30.54 9.35
C ALA A 145 16.67 -30.54 9.09
N ASP A 146 15.97 -29.55 9.65
CA ASP A 146 14.52 -29.42 9.52
C ASP A 146 14.07 -28.38 8.49
N ALA A 147 14.99 -27.77 7.76
CA ALA A 147 14.68 -26.64 6.88
C ALA A 147 13.61 -26.99 5.81
N ASP A 148 13.76 -28.10 5.12
CA ASP A 148 12.78 -28.57 4.13
C ASP A 148 11.40 -28.89 4.75
N ARG A 149 11.41 -29.51 5.94
CA ARG A 149 10.17 -29.80 6.69
C ARG A 149 9.47 -28.52 7.13
N ARG A 150 10.25 -27.49 7.50
CA ARG A 150 9.70 -26.15 7.79
C ARG A 150 9.02 -25.55 6.57
N VAL A 151 9.65 -25.60 5.37
CA VAL A 151 9.02 -25.11 4.13
C VAL A 151 7.68 -25.80 3.88
N ALA A 152 7.63 -27.13 3.96
CA ALA A 152 6.38 -27.88 3.77
C ALA A 152 5.31 -27.51 4.82
N THR A 153 5.73 -27.23 6.05
CA THR A 153 4.82 -26.84 7.14
C THR A 153 4.27 -25.43 6.90
N VAL A 154 5.13 -24.48 6.51
CA VAL A 154 4.73 -23.11 6.20
C VAL A 154 3.80 -23.08 4.98
N LEU A 155 4.10 -23.86 3.93
CA LEU A 155 3.23 -23.99 2.75
C LEU A 155 1.80 -24.40 3.12
N ARG A 156 1.67 -25.42 3.97
CA ARG A 156 0.35 -25.84 4.47
C ARG A 156 -0.39 -24.74 5.22
N ARG A 157 0.34 -23.97 6.04
CA ARG A 157 -0.23 -22.81 6.76
C ARG A 157 -0.64 -21.66 5.85
N LEU A 158 0.03 -21.53 4.69
CA LEU A 158 -0.31 -20.57 3.66
C LEU A 158 -1.43 -21.07 2.70
N GLY A 159 -2.11 -22.18 3.04
CA GLY A 159 -3.26 -22.70 2.30
C GLY A 159 -2.90 -23.69 1.17
N GLU A 160 -1.64 -24.12 1.05
CA GLU A 160 -1.27 -25.15 0.09
C GLU A 160 -1.52 -26.55 0.69
N ARG A 161 -2.64 -27.15 0.30
CA ARG A 161 -3.09 -28.45 0.90
C ARG A 161 -2.39 -29.65 0.32
N ALA A 162 -1.98 -29.59 -0.95
CA ALA A 162 -1.26 -30.69 -1.62
C ALA A 162 0.24 -30.44 -1.52
N PRO A 163 1.05 -31.48 -1.20
CA PRO A 163 2.50 -31.35 -1.26
C PRO A 163 2.94 -30.97 -2.68
N LEU A 164 3.92 -30.08 -2.79
CA LEU A 164 4.56 -29.76 -4.05
C LEU A 164 5.69 -30.76 -4.31
N ASP A 165 5.72 -31.30 -5.52
CA ASP A 165 6.83 -32.13 -5.97
C ASP A 165 8.04 -31.23 -6.23
N ARG A 166 9.21 -31.57 -5.69
CA ARG A 166 10.44 -30.79 -5.86
C ARG A 166 10.89 -30.71 -7.31
N ASP A 167 10.61 -31.76 -8.10
CA ASP A 167 10.98 -31.85 -9.53
C ASP A 167 9.96 -31.12 -10.44
N GLN A 168 8.86 -30.64 -9.90
CA GLN A 168 7.83 -29.93 -10.66
C GLN A 168 8.36 -28.59 -11.15
N ALA A 169 8.23 -28.30 -12.46
CA ALA A 169 8.63 -27.03 -13.05
C ALA A 169 7.73 -25.87 -12.57
N LEU A 170 8.33 -24.71 -12.31
CA LEU A 170 7.63 -23.52 -11.77
C LEU A 170 6.57 -22.97 -12.73
N ASP A 171 6.74 -23.11 -14.06
CA ASP A 171 5.78 -22.66 -15.06
C ASP A 171 4.46 -23.46 -15.03
N THR A 172 4.45 -24.67 -14.49
CA THR A 172 3.25 -25.49 -14.29
C THR A 172 2.42 -25.06 -13.08
N LEU A 173 2.99 -24.23 -12.20
CA LEU A 173 2.30 -23.69 -11.05
C LEU A 173 1.51 -22.42 -11.41
N SER A 174 0.31 -22.26 -10.82
CA SER A 174 -0.38 -20.96 -10.89
C SER A 174 0.43 -19.87 -10.20
N GLY A 175 0.22 -18.60 -10.58
CA GLY A 175 0.91 -17.45 -9.98
C GLY A 175 0.81 -17.44 -8.45
N GLY A 176 -0.39 -17.69 -7.91
CA GLY A 176 -0.60 -17.76 -6.45
C GLY A 176 0.17 -18.90 -5.77
N ARG A 177 0.27 -20.08 -6.41
CA ARG A 177 1.07 -21.19 -5.86
C ARG A 177 2.56 -20.87 -5.85
N ARG A 178 3.08 -20.26 -6.93
CA ARG A 178 4.49 -19.79 -7.00
C ARG A 178 4.79 -18.78 -5.90
N ARG A 179 3.87 -17.84 -5.66
CA ARG A 179 4.05 -16.81 -4.65
C ARG A 179 4.01 -17.39 -3.22
N ARG A 180 3.08 -18.33 -2.94
CA ARG A 180 3.05 -19.04 -1.66
C ARG A 180 4.30 -19.86 -1.42
N LEU A 181 4.84 -20.51 -2.48
CA LEU A 181 6.11 -21.23 -2.41
C LEU A 181 7.27 -20.31 -2.02
N ALA A 182 7.41 -19.18 -2.73
CA ALA A 182 8.44 -18.18 -2.44
C ALA A 182 8.36 -17.65 -1.00
N LEU A 183 7.15 -17.28 -0.56
CA LEU A 183 6.91 -16.81 0.80
C LEU A 183 7.26 -17.90 1.83
N ALA A 184 6.84 -19.15 1.58
CA ALA A 184 7.13 -20.27 2.49
C ALA A 184 8.62 -20.53 2.61
N ALA A 185 9.34 -20.51 1.52
CA ALA A 185 10.77 -20.74 1.50
C ALA A 185 11.54 -19.66 2.27
N VAL A 186 11.21 -18.39 2.02
CA VAL A 186 11.83 -17.24 2.71
C VAL A 186 11.51 -17.25 4.22
N LEU A 187 10.26 -17.57 4.62
CA LEU A 187 9.88 -17.64 6.04
C LEU A 187 10.51 -18.84 6.76
N ALA A 188 10.72 -19.96 6.06
CA ALA A 188 11.33 -21.15 6.64
C ALA A 188 12.85 -21.00 6.85
N ALA A 189 13.51 -20.12 6.13
CA ALA A 189 14.92 -19.78 6.31
C ALA A 189 15.21 -19.04 7.63
N GLU A 190 14.19 -18.40 8.24
CA GLU A 190 14.30 -17.61 9.48
C GLU A 190 15.44 -16.58 9.48
N PRO A 191 15.56 -15.74 8.45
CA PRO A 191 16.68 -14.81 8.31
C PRO A 191 16.64 -13.70 9.38
N GLU A 192 17.79 -13.09 9.66
CA GLU A 192 17.89 -11.94 10.58
C GLU A 192 17.24 -10.67 10.00
N LEU A 193 17.29 -10.51 8.66
CA LEU A 193 16.60 -9.44 7.93
C LEU A 193 15.64 -10.05 6.93
N LEU A 194 14.34 -9.77 7.11
CA LEU A 194 13.26 -10.25 6.28
C LEU A 194 12.63 -9.09 5.51
N LEU A 195 12.74 -9.12 4.18
CA LEU A 195 12.19 -8.12 3.28
C LEU A 195 11.03 -8.73 2.48
N LEU A 196 9.82 -8.20 2.63
CA LEU A 196 8.60 -8.76 2.05
C LEU A 196 7.89 -7.72 1.17
N ASP A 197 7.69 -8.04 -0.11
CA ASP A 197 6.91 -7.21 -1.05
C ASP A 197 5.53 -7.82 -1.28
N GLU A 198 4.49 -7.17 -0.74
CA GLU A 198 3.07 -7.57 -0.81
C GLU A 198 2.82 -9.05 -0.40
N PRO A 199 3.25 -9.50 0.80
CA PRO A 199 3.18 -10.90 1.19
C PRO A 199 1.75 -11.41 1.43
N THR A 200 0.78 -10.52 1.57
CA THR A 200 -0.63 -10.86 1.82
C THR A 200 -1.41 -11.18 0.55
N ASN A 201 -0.86 -10.85 -0.63
CA ASN A 201 -1.52 -11.14 -1.90
C ASN A 201 -1.63 -12.66 -2.12
N ASP A 202 -2.75 -13.10 -2.66
CA ASP A 202 -3.08 -14.52 -2.94
C ASP A 202 -3.20 -15.42 -1.70
N LEU A 203 -3.26 -14.85 -0.49
CA LEU A 203 -3.55 -15.55 0.76
C LEU A 203 -5.03 -15.40 1.15
N ASP A 204 -5.57 -16.42 1.80
CA ASP A 204 -6.87 -16.32 2.46
C ASP A 204 -6.72 -15.73 3.89
N ASP A 205 -7.84 -15.43 4.53
CA ASP A 205 -7.84 -14.79 5.85
C ASP A 205 -7.14 -15.62 6.93
N GLU A 206 -7.19 -16.96 6.84
CA GLU A 206 -6.54 -17.86 7.80
C GLU A 206 -5.02 -17.79 7.63
N ALA A 207 -4.55 -17.87 6.39
CA ALA A 207 -3.14 -17.77 6.06
C ALA A 207 -2.56 -16.38 6.42
N VAL A 208 -3.32 -15.30 6.16
CA VAL A 208 -2.89 -13.95 6.55
C VAL A 208 -2.82 -13.81 8.07
N SER A 209 -3.81 -14.31 8.81
CA SER A 209 -3.80 -14.27 10.28
C SER A 209 -2.61 -15.05 10.85
N TRP A 210 -2.32 -16.23 10.30
CA TRP A 210 -1.14 -17.00 10.66
C TRP A 210 0.17 -16.25 10.33
N LEU A 211 0.26 -15.61 9.16
CA LEU A 211 1.42 -14.81 8.77
C LEU A 211 1.66 -13.64 9.74
N GLU A 212 0.60 -12.96 10.16
CA GLU A 212 0.68 -11.89 11.16
C GLU A 212 1.30 -12.37 12.47
N GLU A 213 0.80 -13.51 12.99
CA GLU A 213 1.34 -14.11 14.23
C GLU A 213 2.80 -14.52 14.06
N ARG A 214 3.14 -15.11 12.92
CA ARG A 214 4.49 -15.53 12.59
C ARG A 214 5.47 -14.36 12.55
N LEU A 215 5.09 -13.25 11.89
CA LEU A 215 5.93 -12.06 11.78
C LEU A 215 6.02 -11.27 13.11
N ARG A 216 4.96 -11.29 13.91
CA ARG A 216 5.02 -10.72 15.28
C ARG A 216 5.98 -11.47 16.18
N GLY A 217 6.06 -12.79 16.03
CA GLY A 217 6.97 -13.66 16.75
C GLY A 217 8.38 -13.76 16.14
N HIS A 218 8.63 -13.13 14.98
CA HIS A 218 9.93 -13.17 14.33
C HIS A 218 10.98 -12.42 15.17
N ARG A 219 12.11 -13.08 15.42
CA ARG A 219 13.19 -12.53 16.26
C ARG A 219 14.07 -11.53 15.54
N GLY A 220 14.12 -11.60 14.21
CA GLY A 220 14.87 -10.70 13.35
C GLY A 220 14.11 -9.41 13.03
N THR A 221 14.67 -8.66 12.12
CA THR A 221 14.11 -7.40 11.59
C THR A 221 13.22 -7.69 10.40
N VAL A 222 12.05 -7.06 10.33
CA VAL A 222 11.09 -7.22 9.23
C VAL A 222 10.85 -5.89 8.56
N VAL A 223 10.95 -5.84 7.23
CA VAL A 223 10.52 -4.72 6.41
C VAL A 223 9.48 -5.24 5.42
N VAL A 224 8.26 -4.75 5.51
CA VAL A 224 7.15 -5.23 4.70
C VAL A 224 6.49 -4.10 3.92
N VAL A 225 6.37 -4.27 2.62
CA VAL A 225 5.53 -3.45 1.74
C VAL A 225 4.17 -4.12 1.65
N THR A 226 3.10 -3.45 2.03
CA THR A 226 1.74 -3.95 1.82
C THR A 226 0.72 -2.83 1.84
N HIS A 227 -0.40 -3.06 1.18
CA HIS A 227 -1.58 -2.20 1.21
C HIS A 227 -2.62 -2.65 2.25
N ASP A 228 -2.44 -3.80 2.90
CA ASP A 228 -3.32 -4.29 3.96
C ASP A 228 -3.12 -3.49 5.25
N ARG A 229 -4.06 -2.56 5.50
CA ARG A 229 -4.03 -1.67 6.68
C ARG A 229 -4.18 -2.43 8.00
N ALA A 230 -4.95 -3.52 8.02
CA ALA A 230 -5.13 -4.34 9.21
C ALA A 230 -3.85 -5.11 9.54
N PHE A 231 -3.15 -5.60 8.52
CA PHE A 231 -1.85 -6.23 8.66
C PHE A 231 -0.79 -5.24 9.19
N LEU A 232 -0.72 -4.04 8.60
CA LEU A 232 0.21 -3.00 9.08
C LEU A 232 -0.04 -2.66 10.55
N ASP A 233 -1.29 -2.48 10.94
CA ASP A 233 -1.67 -2.13 12.32
C ASP A 233 -1.28 -3.23 13.34
N ARG A 234 -1.38 -4.49 12.95
CA ARG A 234 -1.08 -5.63 13.82
C ARG A 234 0.39 -6.01 13.90
N VAL A 235 1.12 -5.87 12.79
CA VAL A 235 2.48 -6.40 12.65
C VAL A 235 3.53 -5.33 12.89
N THR A 236 3.32 -4.09 12.42
CA THR A 236 4.38 -3.10 12.35
C THR A 236 4.51 -2.25 13.61
N THR A 237 5.75 -1.90 13.95
CA THR A 237 6.07 -0.99 15.06
C THR A 237 6.32 0.44 14.58
N ALA A 238 6.68 0.61 13.32
CA ALA A 238 6.84 1.90 12.67
C ALA A 238 6.52 1.79 11.17
N ILE A 239 6.21 2.92 10.56
CA ILE A 239 5.88 3.03 9.14
C ILE A 239 6.90 3.92 8.44
N LEU A 240 7.33 3.50 7.27
CA LEU A 240 8.09 4.28 6.30
C LEU A 240 7.17 4.70 5.16
N GLU A 241 6.92 5.99 5.02
CA GLU A 241 6.20 6.53 3.87
C GLU A 241 7.18 6.91 2.78
N VAL A 242 7.02 6.30 1.61
CA VAL A 242 7.76 6.68 0.38
C VAL A 242 6.89 7.68 -0.38
N ASP A 243 7.27 8.94 -0.30
CA ASP A 243 6.53 10.05 -0.90
C ASP A 243 6.89 10.19 -2.38
N HIS A 244 5.88 10.06 -3.25
CA HIS A 244 6.04 10.14 -4.70
C HIS A 244 6.39 11.56 -5.19
N GLU A 245 5.93 12.63 -4.52
CA GLU A 245 6.16 14.01 -4.93
C GLU A 245 7.58 14.47 -4.54
N THR A 246 7.95 14.24 -3.28
CA THR A 246 9.27 14.62 -2.76
C THR A 246 10.35 13.57 -3.02
N ARG A 247 9.96 12.33 -3.39
CA ARG A 247 10.84 11.17 -3.62
C ARG A 247 11.71 10.80 -2.42
N THR A 248 11.26 11.21 -1.24
CA THR A 248 11.93 10.97 0.04
C THR A 248 11.23 9.88 0.84
N VAL A 249 11.92 9.34 1.84
CA VAL A 249 11.34 8.40 2.80
C VAL A 249 11.20 9.09 4.14
N ARG A 250 9.99 9.03 4.71
CA ARG A 250 9.69 9.56 6.04
C ARG A 250 9.35 8.42 6.98
N ARG A 251 9.82 8.52 8.21
CA ARG A 251 9.55 7.53 9.25
C ARG A 251 8.55 8.07 10.27
N TYR A 252 7.54 7.23 10.58
CA TYR A 252 6.55 7.46 11.63
C TYR A 252 6.62 6.33 12.65
N GLY A 253 6.68 6.67 13.93
CA GLY A 253 6.63 5.71 15.04
C GLY A 253 5.20 5.28 15.40
N ASN A 254 5.08 4.39 16.38
CA ASN A 254 3.80 3.91 16.93
C ASN A 254 2.89 3.21 15.91
N GLY A 255 3.48 2.45 14.97
CA GLY A 255 2.76 1.64 14.00
C GLY A 255 1.88 2.46 13.04
N TYR A 256 0.85 1.81 12.50
CA TYR A 256 -0.02 2.42 11.50
C TYR A 256 -0.88 3.57 12.06
N GLY A 257 -1.36 3.45 13.30
CA GLY A 257 -2.09 4.55 13.98
C GLY A 257 -1.23 5.80 14.16
N GLY A 258 0.05 5.62 14.56
CA GLY A 258 1.02 6.71 14.66
C GLY A 258 1.32 7.38 13.31
N TYR A 259 1.37 6.61 12.24
CA TYR A 259 1.49 7.12 10.87
C TYR A 259 0.32 8.06 10.51
N LEU A 260 -0.92 7.62 10.72
CA LEU A 260 -2.09 8.43 10.41
C LEU A 260 -2.11 9.75 11.22
N ALA A 261 -1.82 9.67 12.52
CA ALA A 261 -1.73 10.85 13.39
C ALA A 261 -0.59 11.79 12.97
N GLY A 262 0.59 11.26 12.69
CA GLY A 262 1.75 12.02 12.26
C GLY A 262 1.51 12.74 10.92
N ARG A 263 0.90 12.04 9.96
CA ARG A 263 0.54 12.62 8.66
C ARG A 263 -0.49 13.75 8.78
N ALA A 264 -1.48 13.58 9.66
CA ALA A 264 -2.46 14.63 9.94
C ALA A 264 -1.79 15.86 10.59
N ALA A 265 -0.87 15.65 11.53
CA ALA A 265 -0.12 16.73 12.19
C ALA A 265 0.81 17.47 11.20
N ASP A 266 1.52 16.74 10.32
CA ASP A 266 2.38 17.33 9.28
C ASP A 266 1.58 18.18 8.30
N ARG A 267 0.39 17.70 7.90
CA ARG A 267 -0.53 18.47 7.05
C ARG A 267 -0.95 19.75 7.74
N ALA A 268 -1.47 19.66 8.97
CA ALA A 268 -1.92 20.82 9.73
C ALA A 268 -0.80 21.85 9.97
N ARG A 269 0.45 21.40 10.12
CA ARG A 269 1.63 22.28 10.21
C ARG A 269 1.86 23.03 8.89
N ARG A 270 1.91 22.34 7.75
CA ARG A 270 2.11 22.95 6.43
C ARG A 270 1.00 23.95 6.08
N GLU A 271 -0.25 23.62 6.40
CA GLU A 271 -1.40 24.52 6.19
C GLU A 271 -1.26 25.81 7.01
N ARG A 272 -0.82 25.70 8.27
CA ARG A 272 -0.54 26.87 9.13
C ARG A 272 0.61 27.71 8.60
N GLU A 273 1.76 27.10 8.29
CA GLU A 273 2.94 27.79 7.75
C GLU A 273 2.59 28.59 6.47
N TYR A 274 1.80 27.97 5.58
CA TYR A 274 1.35 28.65 4.35
C TYR A 274 0.34 29.77 4.64
N ALA A 275 -0.59 29.57 5.56
CA ALA A 275 -1.55 30.60 5.96
C ALA A 275 -0.85 31.81 6.63
N GLU A 276 0.14 31.55 7.48
CA GLU A 276 0.98 32.59 8.10
C GLU A 276 1.76 33.35 7.02
N TRP A 277 2.41 32.67 6.10
CA TRP A 277 3.13 33.29 4.98
C TRP A 277 2.20 34.15 4.11
N ARG A 278 1.00 33.66 3.77
CA ARG A 278 0.00 34.44 3.03
C ARG A 278 -0.42 35.70 3.78
N THR A 279 -0.69 35.55 5.06
CA THR A 279 -1.14 36.67 5.91
C THR A 279 -0.06 37.74 6.06
N GLU A 280 1.20 37.31 6.25
CA GLU A 280 2.34 38.20 6.34
C GLU A 280 2.60 38.90 5.01
N THR A 281 2.55 38.17 3.89
CA THR A 281 2.68 38.74 2.54
C THR A 281 1.60 39.79 2.27
N ALA A 282 0.33 39.48 2.53
CA ALA A 282 -0.78 40.39 2.33
C ALA A 282 -0.65 41.66 3.22
N ARG A 283 -0.23 41.50 4.47
CA ARG A 283 0.01 42.61 5.39
C ARG A 283 1.09 43.57 4.90
N HIS A 284 2.23 43.01 4.45
CA HIS A 284 3.35 43.85 3.97
C HIS A 284 3.07 44.44 2.60
N THR A 285 2.29 43.80 1.73
CA THR A 285 1.79 44.36 0.48
C THR A 285 0.87 45.57 0.78
N ALA A 286 -0.10 45.42 1.65
CA ALA A 286 -0.99 46.51 2.04
C ALA A 286 -0.23 47.69 2.66
N LEU A 287 0.82 47.44 3.46
CA LEU A 287 1.69 48.47 4.00
C LEU A 287 2.51 49.19 2.94
N ALA A 288 3.00 48.47 1.91
CA ALA A 288 3.76 49.06 0.82
C ALA A 288 2.88 49.89 -0.11
N ASP A 289 1.65 49.44 -0.45
CA ASP A 289 0.71 50.05 -1.38
C ASP A 289 -0.06 51.21 -0.73
N GLY A 290 -0.63 51.00 0.45
CA GLY A 290 -1.42 52.01 1.17
C GLY A 290 -0.63 53.26 1.59
N ALA A 291 0.69 53.16 1.56
CA ALA A 291 1.57 54.30 1.76
C ALA A 291 1.84 55.08 0.46
N ILE A 292 1.83 54.43 -0.69
CA ILE A 292 2.00 55.07 -2.02
C ILE A 292 0.82 56.01 -2.26
N ASP A 293 -0.40 55.60 -1.99
CA ASP A 293 -1.62 56.40 -2.15
C ASP A 293 -1.61 57.66 -1.25
N ARG A 294 -1.14 57.52 -0.01
CA ARG A 294 -1.06 58.68 0.92
C ARG A 294 0.01 59.67 0.50
N PHE A 295 1.10 59.26 -0.17
CA PHE A 295 2.14 60.15 -0.64
C PHE A 295 1.83 60.79 -1.98
N SER A 296 0.97 60.22 -2.81
CA SER A 296 0.51 60.83 -4.06
C SER A 296 -0.34 62.07 -3.83
N HIS A 297 -0.96 62.22 -2.66
CA HIS A 297 -1.83 63.35 -2.27
C HIS A 297 -1.13 64.42 -1.44
N ILE A 298 0.20 64.32 -1.18
CA ILE A 298 0.94 65.40 -0.46
C ILE A 298 1.35 66.44 -1.49
N PRO A 299 0.89 67.74 -1.36
CA PRO A 299 1.29 68.82 -2.23
C PRO A 299 2.82 69.02 -2.23
N ARG A 300 3.47 68.98 -3.36
CA ARG A 300 4.93 69.16 -3.51
C ARG A 300 5.43 70.58 -3.18
N LYS A 301 4.53 71.58 -2.97
CA LYS A 301 4.84 72.92 -2.52
C LYS A 301 4.11 73.18 -1.22
N ALA A 302 4.88 73.34 -0.13
CA ALA A 302 4.35 73.86 1.12
C ALA A 302 4.00 75.34 0.95
N PRO A 303 2.81 75.82 1.44
CA PRO A 303 2.54 77.23 1.51
C PRO A 303 3.58 77.93 2.39
N ALA A 304 4.02 79.14 2.03
CA ALA A 304 5.10 79.89 2.65
C ALA A 304 4.81 80.38 4.12
N ALA A 305 3.71 79.96 4.73
CA ALA A 305 3.23 80.44 6.02
C ALA A 305 3.37 79.44 7.20
N PHE A 306 4.15 78.33 7.08
CA PHE A 306 4.34 77.39 8.20
C PHE A 306 5.80 77.41 8.68
N SER A 307 6.10 78.31 9.65
CA SER A 307 7.39 78.37 10.34
C SER A 307 7.46 77.41 11.53
N GLY A 308 8.50 76.57 11.54
CA GLY A 308 9.14 75.93 12.69
C GLY A 308 8.63 74.50 13.04
N ALA A 309 7.78 74.33 14.03
CA ALA A 309 7.50 73.07 14.70
C ALA A 309 6.58 72.12 13.90
N GLY A 310 5.68 72.65 13.08
CA GLY A 310 4.75 71.84 12.26
C GLY A 310 5.45 71.15 11.09
N ALA A 311 6.36 71.83 10.42
CA ALA A 311 7.16 71.28 9.30
C ALA A 311 8.17 70.22 9.78
N PHE A 312 8.72 70.34 10.96
CA PHE A 312 9.59 69.32 11.57
C PHE A 312 8.80 68.05 11.93
N ARG A 313 7.63 68.17 12.55
CA ARG A 313 6.75 67.03 12.86
C ARG A 313 6.22 66.33 11.61
N ALA A 314 5.92 67.06 10.53
CA ALA A 314 5.51 66.50 9.25
C ALA A 314 6.66 65.73 8.59
N ARG A 315 7.87 66.27 8.58
CA ARG A 315 9.08 65.59 8.06
C ARG A 315 9.47 64.36 8.87
N SER A 316 9.41 64.43 10.21
CA SER A 316 9.66 63.28 11.08
C SER A 316 8.66 62.14 10.87
N ARG A 317 7.37 62.45 10.70
CA ARG A 317 6.32 61.46 10.35
C ARG A 317 6.53 60.86 8.96
N ALA A 318 6.94 61.68 7.96
CA ALA A 318 7.27 61.22 6.61
C ALA A 318 8.50 60.30 6.61
N HIS A 319 9.57 60.61 7.37
CA HIS A 319 10.74 59.75 7.53
C HIS A 319 10.38 58.40 8.19
N GLY A 320 9.56 58.40 9.23
CA GLY A 320 9.10 57.18 9.89
C GLY A 320 8.21 56.32 8.98
N ALA A 321 7.39 56.95 8.12
CA ALA A 321 6.58 56.24 7.14
C ALA A 321 7.43 55.63 6.04
N MET A 322 8.41 56.36 5.48
CA MET A 322 9.36 55.84 4.47
C MET A 322 10.26 54.72 4.99
N SER A 323 10.64 54.77 6.28
CA SER A 323 11.36 53.67 6.92
C SER A 323 10.51 52.41 6.99
N ARG A 324 9.22 52.53 7.38
CA ARG A 324 8.28 51.40 7.41
C ARG A 324 8.02 50.80 6.01
N ILE A 325 7.92 51.63 4.97
CA ILE A 325 7.77 51.17 3.59
C ILE A 325 9.00 50.37 3.13
N ARG A 326 10.19 50.91 3.43
CA ARG A 326 11.44 50.21 3.10
C ARG A 326 11.53 48.87 3.81
N ALA A 327 11.23 48.82 5.10
CA ALA A 327 11.20 47.56 5.85
C ALA A 327 10.16 46.58 5.30
N ALA A 328 8.94 47.03 4.95
CA ALA A 328 7.92 46.22 4.34
C ALA A 328 8.38 45.62 2.97
N ARG A 329 9.02 46.45 2.12
CA ARG A 329 9.54 45.98 0.83
C ARG A 329 10.72 45.01 0.98
N THR A 330 11.57 45.21 1.98
CA THR A 330 12.66 44.24 2.27
C THR A 330 12.05 42.92 2.72
N ARG A 331 11.06 42.97 3.62
CA ARG A 331 10.38 41.76 4.09
C ARG A 331 9.63 41.02 2.96
N LEU A 332 8.96 41.76 2.06
CA LEU A 332 8.33 41.15 0.88
C LEU A 332 9.33 40.44 -0.03
N ARG A 333 10.55 41.00 -0.21
CA ARG A 333 11.60 40.32 -0.96
C ARG A 333 12.06 39.03 -0.29
N GLU A 334 12.29 39.05 1.01
CA GLU A 334 12.62 37.85 1.80
C GLU A 334 11.53 36.77 1.68
N LEU A 335 10.27 37.17 1.79
CA LEU A 335 9.12 36.26 1.65
C LEU A 335 8.98 35.71 0.21
N ALA A 336 9.37 36.49 -0.81
CA ALA A 336 9.39 36.04 -2.20
C ALA A 336 10.60 35.15 -2.53
N GLU A 337 11.74 35.36 -1.88
CA GLU A 337 12.94 34.51 -1.99
C GLU A 337 12.74 33.15 -1.30
N HIS A 338 11.92 33.11 -0.24
CA HIS A 338 11.63 31.91 0.55
C HIS A 338 10.11 31.71 0.68
N PRO A 339 9.39 31.43 -0.42
CA PRO A 339 7.96 31.20 -0.37
C PRO A 339 7.67 29.93 0.42
N ALA A 340 6.72 30.00 1.34
CA ALA A 340 6.18 28.78 1.93
C ALA A 340 5.51 27.95 0.82
N PRO A 341 5.89 26.68 0.63
CA PRO A 341 5.29 25.85 -0.40
C PRO A 341 3.78 25.73 -0.14
N LYS A 342 2.97 26.01 -1.17
CA LYS A 342 1.53 25.77 -1.09
C LYS A 342 1.34 24.29 -0.70
N PRO A 343 0.68 24.00 0.46
CA PRO A 343 0.43 22.61 0.81
C PRO A 343 -0.33 21.97 -0.35
N PRO A 344 0.03 20.74 -0.77
CA PRO A 344 -0.73 20.04 -1.77
C PRO A 344 -2.17 19.97 -1.26
N GLU A 345 -3.11 20.41 -2.07
CA GLU A 345 -4.51 20.30 -1.75
C GLU A 345 -4.79 18.81 -1.51
N PRO A 346 -5.28 18.43 -0.32
CA PRO A 346 -5.56 17.05 -0.06
C PRO A 346 -6.58 16.60 -1.09
N LEU A 347 -6.24 15.55 -1.83
CA LEU A 347 -7.24 14.85 -2.61
C LEU A 347 -8.25 14.32 -1.60
N ARG A 348 -9.38 14.98 -1.47
CA ARG A 348 -10.49 14.59 -0.61
C ARG A 348 -11.59 14.07 -1.50
N PHE A 349 -12.08 12.90 -1.17
CA PHE A 349 -13.29 12.40 -1.80
C PHE A 349 -14.49 13.17 -1.22
N THR A 350 -14.75 14.35 -1.78
CA THR A 350 -15.86 15.21 -1.34
C THR A 350 -17.18 14.82 -1.97
N ALA A 351 -17.14 13.91 -2.93
CA ALA A 351 -18.30 13.46 -3.67
C ALA A 351 -19.25 12.61 -2.81
N ARG A 352 -20.53 12.81 -3.02
CA ARG A 352 -21.58 11.92 -2.51
C ARG A 352 -22.13 11.12 -3.68
N PHE A 353 -22.29 9.82 -3.46
CA PHE A 353 -23.01 9.00 -4.42
C PHE A 353 -24.48 9.39 -4.38
N GLU A 354 -25.00 9.83 -5.51
CA GLU A 354 -26.41 10.16 -5.69
C GLU A 354 -27.12 8.98 -6.36
N GLY A 355 -28.37 8.74 -6.00
CA GLY A 355 -29.20 7.71 -6.62
C GLY A 355 -30.37 7.32 -5.77
N GLY A 356 -31.28 6.58 -6.36
CA GLY A 356 -32.36 5.89 -5.69
C GLY A 356 -31.91 4.53 -5.14
N ALA A 357 -32.85 3.78 -4.65
CA ALA A 357 -32.65 2.42 -4.20
C ALA A 357 -33.34 1.45 -5.17
N ALA A 358 -32.62 0.45 -5.65
CA ALA A 358 -33.16 -0.55 -6.58
C ALA A 358 -33.15 -1.94 -5.97
N ALA A 359 -34.16 -2.75 -6.29
CA ALA A 359 -34.16 -4.16 -5.96
C ALA A 359 -33.26 -4.94 -6.93
N VAL A 360 -32.69 -6.03 -6.42
CA VAL A 360 -31.94 -7.00 -7.23
C VAL A 360 -32.51 -8.38 -6.94
N ASP A 361 -32.85 -9.14 -7.99
CA ASP A 361 -33.34 -10.51 -7.87
C ASP A 361 -32.66 -11.41 -8.91
N LEU A 362 -32.02 -12.47 -8.43
CA LEU A 362 -31.43 -13.53 -9.24
C LEU A 362 -32.05 -14.86 -8.81
N ALA A 363 -32.46 -15.67 -9.79
CA ALA A 363 -32.99 -17.01 -9.55
C ALA A 363 -32.36 -18.02 -10.52
N ASP A 364 -31.84 -19.11 -9.97
CA ASP A 364 -31.21 -20.23 -10.69
C ASP A 364 -30.12 -19.84 -11.71
N VAL A 365 -29.40 -18.78 -11.41
CA VAL A 365 -28.39 -18.20 -12.32
C VAL A 365 -27.21 -19.15 -12.51
N ARG A 366 -26.85 -19.38 -13.77
CA ARG A 366 -25.71 -20.23 -14.16
C ARG A 366 -24.87 -19.52 -15.22
N VAL A 367 -23.56 -19.57 -15.03
CA VAL A 367 -22.57 -19.20 -16.03
C VAL A 367 -21.55 -20.33 -16.11
N ALA A 368 -21.44 -20.96 -17.29
CA ALA A 368 -20.67 -22.19 -17.50
C ALA A 368 -19.23 -22.06 -17.01
N GLY A 369 -18.83 -22.97 -16.12
CA GLY A 369 -17.48 -23.03 -15.56
C GLY A 369 -17.09 -21.87 -14.63
N ARG A 370 -18.01 -20.95 -14.29
CA ARG A 370 -17.68 -19.71 -13.54
C ARG A 370 -18.54 -19.45 -12.34
N LEU A 371 -19.86 -19.59 -12.44
CA LEU A 371 -20.77 -19.23 -11.36
C LEU A 371 -22.05 -20.07 -11.40
N ARG A 372 -22.49 -20.51 -10.23
CA ARG A 372 -23.82 -21.04 -9.99
C ARG A 372 -24.38 -20.42 -8.72
N LEU A 373 -25.57 -19.86 -8.82
CA LEU A 373 -26.26 -19.20 -7.71
C LEU A 373 -27.76 -19.54 -7.77
N ASP A 374 -28.27 -20.21 -6.73
CA ASP A 374 -29.65 -20.65 -6.70
C ASP A 374 -30.60 -19.47 -6.51
N ALA A 375 -30.27 -18.54 -5.60
CA ALA A 375 -31.03 -17.30 -5.42
C ALA A 375 -30.19 -16.21 -4.76
N LEU A 376 -30.46 -14.96 -5.14
CA LEU A 376 -29.96 -13.77 -4.46
C LEU A 376 -31.01 -12.68 -4.54
N ARG A 377 -31.44 -12.18 -3.40
CA ARG A 377 -32.39 -11.08 -3.31
C ARG A 377 -31.86 -9.95 -2.45
N LEU A 378 -31.83 -8.76 -3.01
CA LEU A 378 -31.54 -7.54 -2.28
C LEU A 378 -32.72 -6.59 -2.38
N ALA A 379 -33.25 -6.19 -1.23
CA ALA A 379 -34.27 -5.15 -1.16
C ALA A 379 -33.66 -3.80 -1.59
N PRO A 380 -34.49 -2.83 -2.03
CA PRO A 380 -34.01 -1.47 -2.29
C PRO A 380 -33.21 -0.91 -1.10
N GLY A 381 -32.03 -0.33 -1.36
CA GLY A 381 -31.09 0.14 -0.33
C GLY A 381 -30.35 -0.99 0.39
N GLY A 382 -30.52 -2.25 -0.05
CA GLY A 382 -29.81 -3.39 0.51
C GLY A 382 -28.31 -3.31 0.26
N ARG A 383 -27.54 -3.87 1.20
CA ARG A 383 -26.07 -3.88 1.15
C ARG A 383 -25.57 -5.32 1.19
N LEU A 384 -24.68 -5.68 0.28
CA LEU A 384 -24.11 -7.02 0.16
C LEU A 384 -22.59 -6.96 0.05
N LEU A 385 -21.92 -7.68 0.93
CA LEU A 385 -20.50 -7.99 0.81
C LEU A 385 -20.34 -9.39 0.21
N VAL A 386 -19.66 -9.46 -0.93
CA VAL A 386 -19.35 -10.71 -1.62
C VAL A 386 -17.91 -11.09 -1.31
N THR A 387 -17.71 -12.29 -0.78
CA THR A 387 -16.41 -12.85 -0.44
C THR A 387 -16.21 -14.21 -1.10
N GLY A 388 -15.01 -14.75 -1.05
CA GLY A 388 -14.66 -16.06 -1.60
C GLY A 388 -13.28 -16.07 -2.25
N PRO A 389 -12.71 -17.24 -2.49
CA PRO A 389 -11.37 -17.37 -3.06
C PRO A 389 -11.29 -16.84 -4.50
N ASN A 390 -10.07 -16.69 -5.01
CA ASN A 390 -9.87 -16.30 -6.40
C ASN A 390 -10.45 -17.37 -7.34
N GLY A 391 -11.13 -16.92 -8.40
CA GLY A 391 -11.84 -17.82 -9.32
C GLY A 391 -13.22 -18.28 -8.86
N ALA A 392 -13.72 -17.86 -7.68
CA ALA A 392 -15.05 -18.21 -7.19
C ALA A 392 -16.22 -17.56 -7.95
N GLY A 393 -15.96 -16.71 -8.94
CA GLY A 393 -17.00 -16.07 -9.75
C GLY A 393 -17.43 -14.69 -9.26
N LYS A 394 -16.68 -14.04 -8.35
CA LYS A 394 -17.03 -12.71 -7.80
C LYS A 394 -17.21 -11.66 -8.89
N THR A 395 -16.23 -11.48 -9.75
CA THR A 395 -16.30 -10.54 -10.89
C THR A 395 -17.36 -10.94 -11.91
N THR A 396 -17.61 -12.27 -12.09
CA THR A 396 -18.68 -12.77 -12.95
C THR A 396 -20.06 -12.35 -12.41
N LEU A 397 -20.26 -12.44 -11.10
CA LEU A 397 -21.48 -11.96 -10.45
C LEU A 397 -21.69 -10.45 -10.66
N LEU A 398 -20.65 -9.64 -10.45
CA LEU A 398 -20.75 -8.19 -10.69
C LEU A 398 -21.08 -7.84 -12.15
N ARG A 399 -20.48 -8.56 -13.11
CA ARG A 399 -20.77 -8.35 -14.55
C ARG A 399 -22.20 -8.76 -14.94
N LEU A 400 -22.74 -9.81 -14.33
CA LEU A 400 -24.15 -10.20 -14.47
C LEU A 400 -25.06 -9.08 -13.95
N LEU A 401 -24.79 -8.59 -12.74
CA LEU A 401 -25.56 -7.51 -12.12
C LEU A 401 -25.46 -6.18 -12.88
N ALA A 402 -24.34 -5.96 -13.56
CA ALA A 402 -24.14 -4.79 -14.43
C ALA A 402 -24.82 -4.93 -15.81
N GLY A 403 -25.40 -6.09 -16.13
CA GLY A 403 -25.98 -6.37 -17.43
C GLY A 403 -24.95 -6.56 -18.55
N GLU A 404 -23.65 -6.73 -18.24
CA GLU A 404 -22.58 -6.91 -19.20
C GLU A 404 -22.39 -8.37 -19.64
N LEU A 405 -22.96 -9.28 -18.89
CA LEU A 405 -22.93 -10.71 -19.14
C LEU A 405 -24.35 -11.26 -19.00
N ALA A 406 -24.80 -11.99 -20.00
CA ALA A 406 -26.03 -12.74 -19.91
C ALA A 406 -25.77 -14.10 -19.21
N PRO A 407 -26.66 -14.60 -18.36
CA PRO A 407 -26.55 -15.93 -17.79
C PRO A 407 -26.86 -17.01 -18.85
N ASP A 408 -26.21 -18.17 -18.75
CA ASP A 408 -26.53 -19.35 -19.59
C ASP A 408 -27.88 -20.00 -19.16
N GLY A 409 -28.36 -19.69 -17.97
CA GLY A 409 -29.63 -20.12 -17.43
C GLY A 409 -30.04 -19.36 -16.18
N GLY A 410 -31.30 -19.35 -15.87
CA GLY A 410 -31.90 -18.59 -14.77
C GLY A 410 -32.30 -17.17 -15.19
N THR A 411 -32.68 -16.36 -14.20
CA THR A 411 -33.13 -14.96 -14.42
C THR A 411 -32.35 -13.99 -13.58
N VAL A 412 -32.09 -12.82 -14.15
CA VAL A 412 -31.40 -11.68 -13.50
C VAL A 412 -32.29 -10.45 -13.69
N SER A 413 -32.73 -9.86 -12.58
CA SER A 413 -33.50 -8.62 -12.55
C SER A 413 -32.68 -7.55 -11.83
N THR A 414 -32.30 -6.50 -12.54
CA THR A 414 -31.52 -5.36 -12.05
C THR A 414 -32.11 -4.07 -12.62
N PRO A 415 -31.76 -2.88 -12.09
CA PRO A 415 -32.15 -1.61 -12.67
C PRO A 415 -31.69 -1.47 -14.12
N GLU A 416 -32.21 -0.45 -14.80
CA GLU A 416 -31.72 -0.07 -16.14
C GLU A 416 -30.20 0.15 -16.13
N PRO A 417 -29.47 -0.26 -17.20
CA PRO A 417 -28.01 -0.17 -17.25
C PRO A 417 -27.46 1.23 -16.97
N GLY A 418 -28.20 2.29 -17.37
CA GLY A 418 -27.82 3.68 -17.09
C GLY A 418 -27.82 4.06 -15.60
N ARG A 419 -28.51 3.30 -14.75
CA ARG A 419 -28.63 3.48 -13.30
C ARG A 419 -27.74 2.52 -12.51
N VAL A 420 -26.98 1.66 -13.18
CA VAL A 420 -26.01 0.77 -12.57
C VAL A 420 -24.61 1.36 -12.70
N GLY A 421 -23.89 1.44 -11.59
CA GLY A 421 -22.50 1.86 -11.54
C GLY A 421 -21.59 0.67 -11.23
N LEU A 422 -20.62 0.39 -12.08
CA LEU A 422 -19.63 -0.67 -11.85
C LEU A 422 -18.21 -0.08 -11.79
N LEU A 423 -17.54 -0.27 -10.65
CA LEU A 423 -16.12 -0.06 -10.49
C LEU A 423 -15.40 -1.40 -10.65
N ARG A 424 -14.62 -1.57 -11.72
CA ARG A 424 -13.93 -2.83 -12.03
C ARG A 424 -12.59 -2.93 -11.29
N GLN A 425 -12.12 -4.13 -11.05
CA GLN A 425 -10.80 -4.38 -10.44
C GLN A 425 -9.66 -3.79 -11.30
N ASP A 426 -9.67 -4.10 -12.61
CA ASP A 426 -8.69 -3.57 -13.57
C ASP A 426 -9.43 -2.51 -14.40
N GLY A 427 -9.03 -1.25 -14.32
CA GLY A 427 -9.69 -0.15 -15.05
C GLY A 427 -10.15 -0.57 -16.44
N GLY A 428 -11.46 -0.54 -16.67
CA GLY A 428 -12.11 -1.16 -17.82
C GLY A 428 -11.75 -0.51 -19.17
N GLY A 429 -10.92 -1.16 -19.92
CA GLY A 429 -10.48 -0.75 -21.27
C GLY A 429 -8.98 -0.57 -21.34
N GLY A 430 -8.32 -1.27 -22.25
CA GLY A 430 -6.87 -1.32 -22.39
C GLY A 430 -6.22 0.07 -22.35
N PRO A 431 -5.51 0.43 -21.26
CA PRO A 431 -5.03 1.78 -21.00
C PRO A 431 -3.90 2.22 -21.94
N ALA A 432 -3.33 1.31 -22.68
CA ALA A 432 -2.20 1.60 -23.59
C ALA A 432 -2.59 2.45 -24.81
N ALA A 433 -3.88 2.60 -25.12
CA ALA A 433 -4.36 3.27 -26.32
C ALA A 433 -5.09 4.60 -26.06
N ASP A 434 -5.50 4.93 -24.81
CA ASP A 434 -6.27 6.15 -24.54
C ASP A 434 -5.35 7.37 -24.43
N SER A 435 -5.29 8.15 -25.50
CA SER A 435 -4.50 9.38 -25.58
C SER A 435 -5.25 10.63 -25.10
N ARG A 436 -6.54 10.52 -24.74
CA ARG A 436 -7.31 11.65 -24.21
C ARG A 436 -6.71 12.12 -22.89
N THR A 437 -6.85 13.40 -22.61
CA THR A 437 -6.48 13.95 -21.28
C THR A 437 -7.48 13.50 -20.22
N VAL A 438 -7.10 13.64 -18.95
CA VAL A 438 -7.98 13.36 -17.79
C VAL A 438 -9.29 14.14 -17.92
N ALA A 439 -9.21 15.44 -18.23
CA ALA A 439 -10.38 16.29 -18.47
C ALA A 439 -11.28 15.76 -19.58
N ALA A 440 -10.73 15.51 -20.77
CA ALA A 440 -11.49 15.00 -21.91
C ALA A 440 -12.05 13.59 -21.65
N ALA A 441 -11.34 12.77 -20.88
CA ALA A 441 -11.78 11.43 -20.53
C ALA A 441 -12.89 11.41 -19.46
N PHE A 442 -12.95 12.41 -18.60
CA PHE A 442 -14.06 12.60 -17.65
C PHE A 442 -15.30 13.15 -18.38
N GLY A 443 -15.12 14.18 -19.22
CA GLY A 443 -16.17 14.82 -20.03
C GLY A 443 -15.74 16.22 -20.42
N GLU A 444 -15.80 16.54 -21.71
CA GLU A 444 -15.44 17.87 -22.21
C GLU A 444 -16.31 18.94 -21.53
N GLY A 445 -15.69 20.01 -21.04
CA GLY A 445 -16.36 21.13 -20.38
C GLY A 445 -16.82 20.86 -18.94
N ARG A 446 -16.39 19.73 -18.34
CA ARG A 446 -16.74 19.36 -16.95
C ARG A 446 -15.54 19.41 -15.99
N GLU A 447 -14.53 20.22 -16.32
CA GLU A 447 -13.29 20.32 -15.55
C GLU A 447 -13.53 20.82 -14.11
N GLU A 448 -14.41 21.81 -13.96
CA GLU A 448 -14.77 22.35 -12.64
C GLU A 448 -15.44 21.30 -11.76
N GLU A 449 -16.31 20.47 -12.34
CA GLU A 449 -16.96 19.37 -11.64
C GLU A 449 -15.94 18.32 -11.20
N LEU A 450 -15.00 17.94 -12.09
CA LEU A 450 -13.94 17.01 -11.76
C LEU A 450 -13.07 17.49 -10.61
N LEU A 451 -12.72 18.79 -10.62
CA LEU A 451 -11.96 19.41 -9.53
C LEU A 451 -12.77 19.47 -8.23
N ALA A 452 -14.07 19.77 -8.30
CA ALA A 452 -14.95 19.78 -7.14
C ALA A 452 -15.08 18.42 -6.45
N LEU A 453 -14.90 17.30 -7.18
CA LEU A 453 -14.84 15.97 -6.59
C LEU A 453 -13.60 15.75 -5.70
N GLY A 454 -12.57 16.59 -5.82
CA GLY A 454 -11.35 16.53 -5.03
C GLY A 454 -10.43 15.35 -5.36
N LEU A 455 -10.67 14.63 -6.44
CA LEU A 455 -9.91 13.44 -6.86
C LEU A 455 -8.71 13.77 -7.75
N PHE A 456 -8.68 14.98 -8.33
CA PHE A 456 -7.61 15.49 -9.20
C PHE A 456 -7.28 16.93 -8.86
N ALA A 457 -6.02 17.32 -9.07
CA ALA A 457 -5.59 18.71 -9.05
C ALA A 457 -5.62 19.30 -10.47
N GLU A 458 -5.67 20.62 -10.60
CA GLU A 458 -5.69 21.33 -11.88
C GLU A 458 -4.53 20.91 -12.81
N ARG A 459 -3.33 20.71 -12.23
CA ARG A 459 -2.13 20.23 -12.95
C ARG A 459 -2.29 18.85 -13.60
N ASP A 460 -3.22 18.03 -13.10
CA ASP A 460 -3.42 16.66 -13.58
C ASP A 460 -4.37 16.59 -14.78
N LEU A 461 -5.17 17.65 -15.03
CA LEU A 461 -6.23 17.67 -16.04
C LEU A 461 -5.71 17.45 -17.46
N ALA A 462 -4.54 17.98 -17.77
CA ALA A 462 -3.90 17.86 -19.10
C ALA A 462 -3.14 16.54 -19.29
N THR A 463 -3.02 15.71 -18.26
CA THR A 463 -2.28 14.45 -18.31
C THR A 463 -3.01 13.43 -19.18
N PRO A 464 -2.37 12.80 -20.19
CA PRO A 464 -2.98 11.72 -20.96
C PRO A 464 -3.31 10.50 -20.09
N VAL A 465 -4.47 9.89 -20.31
CA VAL A 465 -4.93 8.70 -19.53
C VAL A 465 -3.92 7.56 -19.58
N ARG A 466 -3.24 7.37 -20.72
CA ARG A 466 -2.16 6.38 -20.87
C ARG A 466 -0.98 6.60 -19.91
N ALA A 467 -0.71 7.84 -19.52
CA ALA A 467 0.40 8.20 -18.62
C ALA A 467 0.02 8.14 -17.14
N LEU A 468 -1.27 7.90 -16.83
CA LEU A 468 -1.73 7.80 -15.45
C LEU A 468 -1.18 6.55 -14.75
N SER A 469 -0.85 6.68 -13.48
CA SER A 469 -0.61 5.53 -12.60
C SER A 469 -1.91 4.73 -12.39
N ALA A 470 -1.80 3.48 -11.91
CA ALA A 470 -2.98 2.67 -11.59
C ALA A 470 -3.91 3.38 -10.58
N GLY A 471 -3.34 4.06 -9.57
CA GLY A 471 -4.11 4.84 -8.59
C GLY A 471 -4.79 6.06 -9.19
N GLN A 472 -4.16 6.76 -10.12
CA GLN A 472 -4.77 7.88 -10.83
C GLN A 472 -5.90 7.42 -11.76
N ARG A 473 -5.72 6.29 -12.46
CA ARG A 473 -6.79 5.68 -13.24
C ARG A 473 -7.98 5.29 -12.36
N ARG A 474 -7.72 4.67 -11.21
CA ARG A 474 -8.76 4.32 -10.25
C ARG A 474 -9.55 5.54 -9.77
N ARG A 475 -8.86 6.67 -9.53
CA ARG A 475 -9.52 7.94 -9.18
C ARG A 475 -10.39 8.48 -10.31
N LEU A 476 -9.96 8.34 -11.57
CA LEU A 476 -10.77 8.75 -12.73
C LEU A 476 -12.03 7.89 -12.88
N ASP A 477 -11.91 6.58 -12.67
CA ASP A 477 -13.07 5.68 -12.70
C ASP A 477 -14.05 5.99 -11.56
N LEU A 478 -13.55 6.29 -10.36
CA LEU A 478 -14.38 6.77 -9.25
C LEU A 478 -15.05 8.10 -9.57
N ALA A 479 -14.30 9.07 -10.13
CA ALA A 479 -14.87 10.36 -10.53
C ALA A 479 -16.04 10.19 -11.50
N ARG A 480 -15.88 9.36 -12.53
CA ARG A 480 -16.93 9.05 -13.51
C ARG A 480 -18.14 8.37 -12.86
N LEU A 481 -17.88 7.53 -11.86
CA LEU A 481 -18.93 6.80 -11.17
C LEU A 481 -19.81 7.70 -10.30
N VAL A 482 -19.20 8.65 -9.57
CA VAL A 482 -19.92 9.57 -8.67
C VAL A 482 -20.53 10.77 -9.37
N SER A 483 -20.13 11.04 -10.61
CA SER A 483 -20.64 12.17 -11.40
C SER A 483 -22.02 11.93 -12.02
N ARG A 484 -22.64 10.80 -11.76
CA ARG A 484 -23.98 10.44 -12.24
C ARG A 484 -24.78 9.74 -11.14
N PRO A 485 -26.10 9.87 -11.13
CA PRO A 485 -26.93 9.17 -10.16
C PRO A 485 -26.92 7.66 -10.47
N VAL A 486 -26.67 6.85 -9.44
CA VAL A 486 -26.56 5.40 -9.49
C VAL A 486 -27.51 4.77 -8.46
N ASP A 487 -28.37 3.83 -8.87
CA ASP A 487 -29.32 3.15 -7.98
C ASP A 487 -28.76 1.82 -7.47
N LEU A 488 -27.89 1.18 -8.28
CA LEU A 488 -27.15 -0.03 -7.92
C LEU A 488 -25.65 0.21 -8.11
N LEU A 489 -24.92 0.26 -7.01
CA LEU A 489 -23.47 0.46 -7.00
C LEU A 489 -22.76 -0.87 -6.80
N LEU A 490 -21.94 -1.24 -7.76
CA LEU A 490 -21.15 -2.47 -7.82
C LEU A 490 -19.66 -2.13 -7.72
N LEU A 491 -18.99 -2.61 -6.70
CA LEU A 491 -17.58 -2.29 -6.46
C LEU A 491 -16.74 -3.57 -6.42
N ASP A 492 -15.79 -3.70 -7.36
CA ASP A 492 -14.81 -4.79 -7.38
C ASP A 492 -13.47 -4.27 -6.83
N GLU A 493 -13.10 -4.72 -5.64
CA GLU A 493 -11.90 -4.33 -4.90
C GLU A 493 -11.68 -2.79 -4.86
N PRO A 494 -12.63 -2.03 -4.29
CA PRO A 494 -12.61 -0.56 -4.39
C PRO A 494 -11.41 0.10 -3.72
N THR A 495 -10.79 -0.55 -2.75
CA THR A 495 -9.67 -0.02 -1.97
C THR A 495 -8.32 -0.22 -2.64
N ASN A 496 -8.23 -1.10 -3.64
CA ASN A 496 -6.97 -1.36 -4.33
C ASN A 496 -6.45 -0.13 -5.07
N HIS A 497 -5.15 0.12 -4.97
CA HIS A 497 -4.44 1.22 -5.62
C HIS A 497 -4.84 2.64 -5.15
N LEU A 498 -5.63 2.78 -4.10
CA LEU A 498 -5.95 4.05 -3.48
C LEU A 498 -5.01 4.33 -2.28
N SER A 499 -4.73 5.61 -2.03
CA SER A 499 -4.00 6.00 -0.83
C SER A 499 -4.85 5.74 0.42
N PRO A 500 -4.24 5.41 1.57
CA PRO A 500 -4.99 5.10 2.80
C PRO A 500 -6.02 6.15 3.20
N GLY A 501 -5.70 7.44 3.05
CA GLY A 501 -6.63 8.53 3.35
C GLY A 501 -7.86 8.54 2.43
N LEU A 502 -7.66 8.30 1.13
CA LEU A 502 -8.75 8.26 0.16
C LEU A 502 -9.66 7.02 0.39
N VAL A 503 -9.09 5.91 0.86
CA VAL A 503 -9.86 4.72 1.21
C VAL A 503 -10.79 5.01 2.40
N GLU A 504 -10.31 5.71 3.43
CA GLU A 504 -11.15 6.08 4.58
C GLU A 504 -12.30 7.03 4.18
N GLU A 505 -12.03 7.98 3.28
CA GLU A 505 -13.05 8.89 2.76
C GLU A 505 -14.06 8.14 1.87
N LEU A 506 -13.62 7.18 1.06
CA LEU A 506 -14.50 6.31 0.28
C LEU A 506 -15.38 5.45 1.21
N ASP A 507 -14.81 4.84 2.24
CA ASP A 507 -15.55 4.06 3.23
C ASP A 507 -16.64 4.92 3.90
N ALA A 508 -16.33 6.16 4.26
CA ALA A 508 -17.28 7.12 4.83
C ALA A 508 -18.39 7.48 3.83
N ALA A 509 -18.06 7.72 2.56
CA ALA A 509 -19.05 8.02 1.51
C ALA A 509 -19.97 6.82 1.24
N LEU A 510 -19.42 5.60 1.20
CA LEU A 510 -20.21 4.37 1.04
C LEU A 510 -21.14 4.13 2.23
N ALA A 511 -20.73 4.52 3.45
CA ALA A 511 -21.56 4.36 4.64
C ALA A 511 -22.88 5.13 4.56
N VAL A 512 -22.89 6.30 3.90
CA VAL A 512 -24.07 7.18 3.77
C VAL A 512 -24.79 7.05 2.41
N TYR A 513 -24.30 6.19 1.51
CA TYR A 513 -24.92 5.98 0.21
C TYR A 513 -26.33 5.40 0.36
N PRO A 514 -27.38 6.03 -0.23
CA PRO A 514 -28.78 5.60 -0.05
C PRO A 514 -29.20 4.45 -0.96
N GLY A 515 -28.44 4.19 -2.04
CA GLY A 515 -28.76 3.17 -3.03
C GLY A 515 -28.39 1.75 -2.61
N THR A 516 -28.65 0.81 -3.50
CA THR A 516 -28.28 -0.60 -3.30
C THR A 516 -26.78 -0.80 -3.60
N LEU A 517 -26.08 -1.48 -2.69
CA LEU A 517 -24.63 -1.61 -2.72
C LEU A 517 -24.19 -3.06 -2.71
N VAL A 518 -23.38 -3.45 -3.69
CA VAL A 518 -22.69 -4.75 -3.72
C VAL A 518 -21.17 -4.50 -3.78
N VAL A 519 -20.45 -5.00 -2.79
CA VAL A 519 -19.00 -4.84 -2.69
C VAL A 519 -18.32 -6.19 -2.70
N VAL A 520 -17.35 -6.35 -3.58
CA VAL A 520 -16.36 -7.43 -3.51
C VAL A 520 -15.10 -6.83 -2.90
N SER A 521 -14.63 -7.35 -1.78
CA SER A 521 -13.38 -6.87 -1.19
C SER A 521 -12.67 -7.92 -0.35
N HIS A 522 -11.33 -7.88 -0.44
CA HIS A 522 -10.42 -8.58 0.45
C HIS A 522 -9.91 -7.68 1.60
N ASP A 523 -10.19 -6.36 1.58
CA ASP A 523 -9.83 -5.45 2.66
C ASP A 523 -10.55 -5.83 3.96
N ARG A 524 -9.78 -6.26 4.96
CA ARG A 524 -10.32 -6.76 6.23
C ARG A 524 -10.95 -5.66 7.08
N ARG A 525 -10.48 -4.39 6.99
CA ARG A 525 -11.10 -3.25 7.69
C ARG A 525 -12.47 -2.93 7.09
N LEU A 526 -12.56 -2.82 5.76
CA LEU A 526 -13.83 -2.64 5.08
C LEU A 526 -14.79 -3.78 5.43
N ARG A 527 -14.33 -5.04 5.37
CA ARG A 527 -15.15 -6.22 5.70
C ARG A 527 -15.61 -6.22 7.16
N ALA A 528 -14.78 -5.81 8.10
CA ALA A 528 -15.10 -5.73 9.53
C ALA A 528 -16.13 -4.61 9.81
N GLY A 529 -16.02 -3.47 9.13
CA GLY A 529 -16.91 -2.32 9.25
C GLY A 529 -18.21 -2.44 8.43
N PHE A 530 -18.30 -3.38 7.49
CA PHE A 530 -19.42 -3.49 6.57
C PHE A 530 -20.71 -3.90 7.27
N ARG A 531 -21.74 -3.07 7.12
CA ARG A 531 -23.09 -3.31 7.66
C ARG A 531 -24.02 -3.75 6.54
N GLY A 532 -24.33 -5.06 6.48
CA GLY A 532 -25.18 -5.62 5.43
C GLY A 532 -25.12 -7.14 5.39
N GLY A 533 -25.76 -7.73 4.38
CA GLY A 533 -25.70 -9.15 4.08
C GLY A 533 -24.29 -9.57 3.64
N ARG A 534 -23.95 -10.84 3.82
CA ARG A 534 -22.69 -11.43 3.33
C ARG A 534 -23.01 -12.64 2.47
N LEU A 535 -22.37 -12.72 1.31
CA LEU A 535 -22.42 -13.85 0.39
C LEU A 535 -21.01 -14.38 0.20
N GLU A 536 -20.78 -15.63 0.58
CA GLU A 536 -19.53 -16.32 0.33
C GLU A 536 -19.70 -17.20 -0.90
N LEU A 537 -18.92 -16.90 -1.96
CA LEU A 537 -18.88 -17.70 -3.18
C LEU A 537 -17.82 -18.79 -3.06
N THR A 538 -18.18 -20.00 -3.48
CA THR A 538 -17.25 -21.13 -3.56
C THR A 538 -16.87 -21.38 -5.03
N PRO A 539 -15.61 -21.80 -5.32
CA PRO A 539 -15.20 -22.10 -6.67
C PRO A 539 -16.07 -23.19 -7.29
N TRP A 540 -16.41 -23.05 -8.57
CA TRP A 540 -17.09 -24.09 -9.33
C TRP A 540 -16.18 -25.31 -9.50
N THR A 541 -16.53 -26.42 -8.86
CA THR A 541 -15.83 -27.71 -9.01
C THR A 541 -16.59 -28.60 -10.00
N GLY A 542 -16.63 -28.21 -11.27
CA GLY A 542 -17.47 -28.75 -12.32
C GLY A 542 -17.55 -30.27 -12.39
N GLY A 543 -18.78 -30.80 -12.21
CA GLY A 543 -19.31 -32.06 -12.68
C GLY A 543 -20.80 -31.89 -12.89
N PRO A 544 -21.41 -32.47 -13.92
CA PRO A 544 -22.86 -32.43 -14.09
C PRO A 544 -23.52 -33.31 -13.00
N GLY A 545 -24.03 -32.74 -11.94
CA GLY A 545 -24.94 -33.47 -11.08
C GLY A 545 -24.90 -33.37 -9.57
N THR A 546 -24.16 -32.44 -8.96
CA THR A 546 -24.29 -32.28 -7.49
C THR A 546 -24.67 -30.85 -7.11
N PRO A 547 -25.85 -30.61 -6.51
CA PRO A 547 -26.19 -29.32 -5.97
C PRO A 547 -25.41 -29.09 -4.67
N ARG A 548 -24.55 -28.07 -4.63
CA ARG A 548 -24.03 -27.52 -3.38
C ARG A 548 -24.69 -26.15 -3.21
N THR A 549 -25.56 -26.07 -2.24
CA THR A 549 -26.26 -24.86 -1.81
C THR A 549 -25.29 -23.80 -1.37
N ALA A 550 -25.29 -22.63 -2.04
CA ALA A 550 -24.75 -21.40 -1.48
C ALA A 550 -25.56 -21.08 -0.21
N GLY A 551 -24.87 -20.89 0.92
CA GLY A 551 -25.54 -20.61 2.19
C GLY A 551 -26.44 -19.38 2.06
N THR A 552 -27.65 -19.49 2.55
CA THR A 552 -28.62 -18.39 2.66
C THR A 552 -27.97 -17.19 3.32
N PRO A 553 -28.17 -15.95 2.83
CA PRO A 553 -27.61 -14.76 3.44
C PRO A 553 -28.07 -14.69 4.91
N ARG A 554 -27.12 -14.78 5.84
CA ARG A 554 -27.40 -14.59 7.26
C ARG A 554 -27.72 -13.11 7.46
N THR A 555 -28.98 -12.79 7.65
CA THR A 555 -29.43 -11.51 8.17
C THR A 555 -28.83 -11.34 9.57
N ALA A 556 -28.12 -10.24 9.80
CA ALA A 556 -27.66 -9.86 11.13
C ALA A 556 -28.90 -9.83 12.06
N GLY A 557 -28.90 -10.68 13.08
CA GLY A 557 -30.01 -10.76 14.03
C GLY A 557 -30.27 -9.41 14.68
N THR A 558 -31.51 -9.04 14.74
CA THR A 558 -32.03 -7.93 15.54
C THR A 558 -31.43 -8.01 16.96
N PRO A 559 -30.90 -6.94 17.53
CA PRO A 559 -30.46 -6.96 18.92
C PRO A 559 -31.68 -7.24 19.81
N ARG A 560 -31.56 -8.23 20.67
CA ARG A 560 -32.56 -8.51 21.72
C ARG A 560 -32.69 -7.26 22.60
N PRO A 561 -33.92 -6.87 22.96
CA PRO A 561 -34.11 -5.78 23.91
C PRO A 561 -33.52 -6.19 25.27
N VAL A 562 -32.66 -5.31 25.79
CA VAL A 562 -32.13 -5.43 27.15
C VAL A 562 -33.31 -5.28 28.11
N SER A 563 -33.62 -6.32 28.87
CA SER A 563 -34.58 -6.27 29.95
C SER A 563 -34.13 -5.30 31.04
N ALA A 564 -34.98 -4.32 31.34
CA ALA A 564 -34.78 -3.38 32.42
C ALA A 564 -34.71 -4.09 33.78
N PRO A 565 -33.88 -3.64 34.73
CA PRO A 565 -33.84 -4.18 36.08
C PRO A 565 -35.13 -3.81 36.83
N ARG A 566 -35.73 -4.76 37.53
CA ARG A 566 -36.84 -4.53 38.46
C ARG A 566 -36.36 -3.70 39.65
N PRO A 567 -37.15 -2.74 40.12
CA PRO A 567 -36.87 -2.04 41.37
C PRO A 567 -37.10 -2.98 42.57
N ALA A 568 -36.23 -2.81 43.59
CA ALA A 568 -36.34 -3.41 44.90
C ALA A 568 -37.37 -2.69 45.77
#